data_cf2a06bb9a70db5e7a033f0cc751c58e
#
_entry.id   cf2a06bb9a70db5e7a033f0cc751c58e
#
_cell.length_a   1.000
_cell.length_b   1.000
_cell.length_c   1.000
_cell.angle_alpha   90.00
_cell.angle_beta   90.00
_cell.angle_gamma   90.00
#
_symmetry.space_group_name_H-M   'P 1'
#
loop_
_entity.id
_entity.type
_entity.pdbx_description
1 polymer ?
#
loop_
_entity_poly.entity_id
_entity_poly.type
_entity_poly.pdbx_seq_one_letter_code
_entity_poly.pdbx_strand_id
1 'polypeptide(L)'
;LNEKYAVVDVRTTSKKELVIRVVGDEEYFNSVKKDIESIAKSVIKTSTLKDYTVVFERWDLFKMPEEFKKEQKEILHLGKTLMEGLKDYDVIGNINTEYQKSITIHTSIEGSDKDAHKLAMEIEETVNEILHSKELNSVSHIDSYEIKILNANGKVVNL
;
A
#
# COMPACT_ATOMS: atom_id res chain seq x y z
N LEU A 1 -6.96 -3.37 -14.27
CA LEU A 1 -6.53 -4.74 -13.91
C LEU A 1 -6.58 -4.99 -12.42
N ASN A 2 -6.05 -4.09 -11.61
CA ASN A 2 -5.97 -4.26 -10.15
C ASN A 2 -7.33 -4.40 -9.46
N GLU A 3 -8.38 -3.81 -10.01
CA GLU A 3 -9.73 -3.87 -9.44
C GLU A 3 -10.41 -5.22 -9.64
N LYS A 4 -10.04 -5.93 -10.71
CA LYS A 4 -10.69 -7.18 -11.10
C LYS A 4 -9.84 -8.43 -10.83
N TYR A 5 -8.52 -8.30 -10.91
CA TYR A 5 -7.58 -9.40 -10.77
C TYR A 5 -6.54 -9.10 -9.70
N ALA A 6 -5.93 -10.13 -9.13
CA ALA A 6 -4.87 -9.99 -8.12
C ALA A 6 -3.53 -9.58 -8.75
N VAL A 7 -3.53 -8.48 -9.50
CA VAL A 7 -2.33 -7.86 -10.09
C VAL A 7 -1.75 -6.89 -9.08
N VAL A 8 -0.52 -7.12 -8.67
CA VAL A 8 0.15 -6.31 -7.64
C VAL A 8 1.17 -5.34 -8.20
N ASP A 9 1.68 -5.62 -9.39
CA ASP A 9 2.71 -4.79 -10.00
C ASP A 9 2.68 -4.92 -11.52
N VAL A 10 2.92 -3.81 -12.20
CA VAL A 10 3.10 -3.75 -13.65
C VAL A 10 4.29 -2.85 -13.92
N ARG A 11 5.31 -3.37 -14.60
CA ARG A 11 6.52 -2.60 -14.91
C ARG A 11 7.02 -2.89 -16.32
N THR A 12 7.85 -2.01 -16.83
CA THR A 12 8.56 -2.19 -18.10
C THR A 12 10.04 -2.48 -17.86
N THR A 13 10.66 -3.19 -18.79
CA THR A 13 12.09 -3.49 -18.77
C THR A 13 12.82 -2.86 -19.97
N SER A 14 14.14 -2.79 -19.89
CA SER A 14 14.99 -2.32 -20.99
C SER A 14 14.96 -3.21 -22.24
N LYS A 15 14.47 -4.45 -22.09
CA LYS A 15 14.29 -5.41 -23.19
C LYS A 15 12.95 -5.29 -23.90
N LYS A 16 12.22 -4.20 -23.67
CA LYS A 16 10.85 -3.98 -24.18
C LYS A 16 9.87 -5.07 -23.75
N GLU A 17 9.89 -5.39 -22.48
CA GLU A 17 8.93 -6.30 -21.85
C GLU A 17 8.00 -5.52 -20.94
N LEU A 18 6.70 -5.81 -21.01
CA LEU A 18 5.71 -5.38 -20.02
C LEU A 18 5.50 -6.55 -19.06
N VAL A 19 6.04 -6.43 -17.85
CA VAL A 19 5.97 -7.48 -16.84
C VAL A 19 4.75 -7.24 -15.94
N ILE A 20 3.86 -8.23 -15.86
CA ILE A 20 2.67 -8.21 -15.03
C ILE A 20 2.84 -9.25 -13.93
N ARG A 21 2.84 -8.80 -12.68
CA ARG A 21 2.97 -9.67 -11.51
C ARG A 21 1.60 -9.99 -10.94
N VAL A 22 1.27 -11.28 -10.90
CA VAL A 22 0.01 -11.80 -10.39
C VAL A 22 0.27 -12.60 -9.11
N VAL A 23 -0.49 -12.32 -8.05
CA VAL A 23 -0.42 -13.06 -6.79
C VAL A 23 -1.49 -14.13 -6.76
N GLY A 24 -1.09 -15.36 -6.48
CA GLY A 24 -2.00 -16.49 -6.38
C GLY A 24 -1.32 -17.83 -6.62
N ASP A 25 -2.06 -18.91 -6.47
CA ASP A 25 -1.58 -20.24 -6.82
C ASP A 25 -1.57 -20.44 -8.35
N GLU A 26 -1.05 -21.56 -8.78
CA GLU A 26 -0.95 -21.91 -10.20
C GLU A 26 -2.30 -22.01 -10.90
N GLU A 27 -3.29 -22.56 -10.22
CA GLU A 27 -4.65 -22.72 -10.75
C GLU A 27 -5.30 -21.35 -11.01
N TYR A 28 -5.27 -20.45 -10.04
CA TYR A 28 -5.77 -19.08 -10.20
C TYR A 28 -5.02 -18.34 -11.31
N PHE A 29 -3.70 -18.41 -11.32
CA PHE A 29 -2.87 -17.78 -12.35
C PHE A 29 -3.26 -18.24 -13.75
N ASN A 30 -3.40 -19.55 -13.97
CA ASN A 30 -3.78 -20.11 -15.25
C ASN A 30 -5.21 -19.72 -15.66
N SER A 31 -6.11 -19.55 -14.69
CA SER A 31 -7.50 -19.14 -14.96
C SER A 31 -7.63 -17.71 -15.45
N VAL A 32 -6.76 -16.80 -14.99
CA VAL A 32 -6.86 -15.36 -15.30
C VAL A 32 -5.84 -14.87 -16.33
N LYS A 33 -4.80 -15.64 -16.60
CA LYS A 33 -3.68 -15.25 -17.47
C LYS A 33 -4.12 -14.78 -18.86
N LYS A 34 -5.00 -15.54 -19.50
CA LYS A 34 -5.49 -15.21 -20.85
C LYS A 34 -6.27 -13.90 -20.89
N ASP A 35 -7.11 -13.67 -19.89
CA ASP A 35 -7.91 -12.45 -19.77
C ASP A 35 -7.01 -11.23 -19.54
N ILE A 36 -6.06 -11.34 -18.62
CA ILE A 36 -5.11 -10.26 -18.33
C ILE A 36 -4.24 -9.98 -19.56
N GLU A 37 -3.76 -11.01 -20.25
CA GLU A 37 -2.96 -10.87 -21.47
C GLU A 37 -3.75 -10.16 -22.56
N SER A 38 -5.00 -10.51 -22.77
CA SER A 38 -5.88 -9.88 -23.75
C SER A 38 -6.10 -8.40 -23.46
N ILE A 39 -6.38 -8.05 -22.20
CA ILE A 39 -6.54 -6.66 -21.77
C ILE A 39 -5.24 -5.88 -21.96
N ALA A 40 -4.11 -6.43 -21.54
CA ALA A 40 -2.81 -5.78 -21.67
C ALA A 40 -2.43 -5.53 -23.12
N LYS A 41 -2.59 -6.51 -24.00
CA LYS A 41 -2.35 -6.37 -25.44
C LYS A 41 -3.25 -5.34 -26.09
N SER A 42 -4.51 -5.28 -25.70
CA SER A 42 -5.45 -4.27 -26.19
C SER A 42 -5.01 -2.84 -25.83
N VAL A 43 -4.55 -2.64 -24.60
CA VAL A 43 -4.07 -1.34 -24.11
C VAL A 43 -2.76 -0.92 -24.80
N ILE A 44 -1.78 -1.83 -24.91
CA ILE A 44 -0.47 -1.48 -25.50
C ILE A 44 -0.54 -1.20 -27.00
N LYS A 45 -1.49 -1.78 -27.74
CA LYS A 45 -1.70 -1.50 -29.17
C LYS A 45 -1.90 -0.01 -29.48
N THR A 46 -2.56 0.70 -28.58
CA THR A 46 -2.91 2.12 -28.74
C THR A 46 -1.96 3.05 -27.99
N SER A 47 -0.89 2.51 -27.40
CA SER A 47 0.07 3.26 -26.59
C SER A 47 1.45 3.31 -27.24
N THR A 48 2.37 4.04 -26.59
CA THR A 48 3.79 4.08 -26.97
C THR A 48 4.51 2.74 -26.73
N LEU A 49 3.86 1.79 -26.06
CA LEU A 49 4.38 0.47 -25.74
C LEU A 49 4.01 -0.62 -26.73
N LYS A 50 3.52 -0.27 -27.93
CA LYS A 50 3.04 -1.21 -28.96
C LYS A 50 4.03 -2.30 -29.36
N ASP A 51 5.33 -2.05 -29.22
CA ASP A 51 6.40 -2.99 -29.55
C ASP A 51 6.82 -3.86 -28.36
N TYR A 52 6.17 -3.72 -27.20
CA TYR A 52 6.50 -4.46 -25.99
C TYR A 52 5.84 -5.83 -25.99
N THR A 53 6.56 -6.79 -25.39
CA THR A 53 6.05 -8.14 -25.16
C THR A 53 5.49 -8.25 -23.75
N VAL A 54 4.31 -8.87 -23.61
CA VAL A 54 3.69 -9.11 -22.29
C VAL A 54 4.33 -10.32 -21.65
N VAL A 55 4.88 -10.17 -20.45
CA VAL A 55 5.51 -11.21 -19.65
C VAL A 55 4.83 -11.29 -18.29
N PHE A 56 4.59 -12.49 -17.80
CA PHE A 56 3.94 -12.72 -16.52
C PHE A 56 4.93 -13.24 -15.48
N GLU A 57 4.81 -12.71 -14.25
CA GLU A 57 5.43 -13.28 -13.04
C GLU A 57 4.32 -13.72 -12.09
N ARG A 58 4.41 -14.95 -11.59
CA ARG A 58 3.50 -15.45 -10.57
C ARG A 58 4.18 -15.42 -9.20
N TRP A 59 3.50 -14.83 -8.23
CA TRP A 59 3.89 -14.87 -6.84
C TRP A 59 2.94 -15.74 -6.05
N ASP A 60 3.47 -16.79 -5.45
CA ASP A 60 2.71 -17.67 -4.58
C ASP A 60 3.02 -17.31 -3.12
N LEU A 61 2.02 -16.75 -2.43
CA LEU A 61 2.17 -16.33 -1.04
C LEU A 61 2.51 -17.50 -0.10
N PHE A 62 2.12 -18.73 -0.46
CA PHE A 62 2.42 -19.91 0.35
C PHE A 62 3.90 -20.35 0.26
N LYS A 63 4.61 -19.90 -0.77
CA LYS A 63 6.05 -20.19 -0.97
C LYS A 63 6.97 -19.09 -0.47
N MET A 64 6.41 -18.01 0.06
CA MET A 64 7.22 -16.93 0.64
C MET A 64 7.83 -17.36 1.97
N PRO A 65 9.01 -16.80 2.35
CA PRO A 65 9.56 -17.01 3.70
C PRO A 65 8.55 -16.63 4.79
N GLU A 66 8.52 -17.39 5.87
CA GLU A 66 7.59 -17.13 6.99
C GLU A 66 7.78 -15.72 7.59
N GLU A 67 9.01 -15.23 7.65
CA GLU A 67 9.32 -13.87 8.11
C GLU A 67 8.62 -12.82 7.25
N PHE A 68 8.68 -12.97 5.93
CA PHE A 68 8.03 -12.06 4.99
C PHE A 68 6.51 -12.08 5.12
N LYS A 69 5.93 -13.28 5.28
CA LYS A 69 4.48 -13.42 5.53
C LYS A 69 4.07 -12.72 6.83
N LYS A 70 4.86 -12.86 7.88
CA LYS A 70 4.62 -12.22 9.17
C LYS A 70 4.64 -10.70 9.03
N GLU A 71 5.64 -10.15 8.36
CA GLU A 71 5.75 -8.72 8.09
C GLU A 71 4.54 -8.18 7.33
N GLN A 72 4.13 -8.86 6.27
CA GLN A 72 2.97 -8.47 5.47
C GLN A 72 1.67 -8.51 6.28
N LYS A 73 1.49 -9.52 7.10
CA LYS A 73 0.32 -9.63 8.00
C LYS A 73 0.28 -8.49 9.00
N GLU A 74 1.41 -8.14 9.61
CA GLU A 74 1.48 -7.02 10.56
C GLU A 74 1.18 -5.69 9.89
N ILE A 75 1.76 -5.43 8.71
CA ILE A 75 1.51 -4.21 7.93
C ILE A 75 0.02 -4.08 7.57
N LEU A 76 -0.60 -5.15 7.08
CA LEU A 76 -2.02 -5.16 6.74
C LEU A 76 -2.89 -4.94 7.96
N HIS A 77 -2.56 -5.57 9.08
CA HIS A 77 -3.30 -5.43 10.34
C HIS A 77 -3.20 -4.00 10.89
N LEU A 78 -2.00 -3.43 10.91
CA LEU A 78 -1.78 -2.03 11.28
C LEU A 78 -2.58 -1.07 10.39
N GLY A 79 -2.45 -1.21 9.08
CA GLY A 79 -3.14 -0.36 8.12
C GLY A 79 -4.66 -0.40 8.27
N LYS A 80 -5.21 -1.60 8.37
CA LYS A 80 -6.66 -1.79 8.55
C LYS A 80 -7.16 -1.20 9.87
N THR A 81 -6.46 -1.47 10.97
CA THR A 81 -6.84 -0.96 12.30
C THR A 81 -6.75 0.57 12.35
N LEU A 82 -5.72 1.16 11.76
CA LEU A 82 -5.57 2.61 11.67
C LEU A 82 -6.65 3.25 10.81
N MET A 83 -6.96 2.70 9.64
CA MET A 83 -8.04 3.20 8.78
C MET A 83 -9.38 3.19 9.49
N GLU A 84 -9.69 2.12 10.22
CA GLU A 84 -10.91 2.01 11.00
C GLU A 84 -10.95 3.02 12.16
N GLY A 85 -9.86 3.15 12.89
CA GLY A 85 -9.74 4.09 14.02
C GLY A 85 -9.73 5.56 13.63
N LEU A 86 -9.32 5.88 12.40
CA LEU A 86 -9.21 7.24 11.89
C LEU A 86 -10.37 7.63 10.95
N LYS A 87 -11.38 6.80 10.80
CA LYS A 87 -12.51 7.05 9.87
C LYS A 87 -13.29 8.32 10.13
N ASP A 88 -13.29 8.83 11.36
CA ASP A 88 -13.97 10.06 11.72
C ASP A 88 -13.24 11.33 11.27
N TYR A 89 -11.99 11.20 10.82
CA TYR A 89 -11.23 12.31 10.24
C TYR A 89 -11.40 12.33 8.73
N ASP A 90 -12.13 13.31 8.20
CA ASP A 90 -12.39 13.44 6.75
C ASP A 90 -11.13 13.71 5.93
N VAL A 91 -10.07 14.21 6.57
CA VAL A 91 -8.84 14.61 5.90
C VAL A 91 -7.88 13.43 5.65
N ILE A 92 -8.15 12.24 6.19
CA ILE A 92 -7.27 11.08 6.07
C ILE A 92 -7.36 10.50 4.65
N GLY A 93 -6.20 10.38 4.00
CA GLY A 93 -6.03 9.70 2.73
C GLY A 93 -5.31 8.35 2.91
N ASN A 94 -4.24 8.13 2.16
CA ASN A 94 -3.48 6.89 2.22
C ASN A 94 -2.65 6.78 3.50
N ILE A 95 -2.53 5.56 4.02
CA ILE A 95 -1.65 5.21 5.13
C ILE A 95 -0.61 4.23 4.61
N ASN A 96 0.67 4.60 4.66
CA ASN A 96 1.79 3.76 4.28
C ASN A 96 2.57 3.33 5.50
N THR A 97 2.83 2.05 5.63
CA THR A 97 3.60 1.50 6.75
C THR A 97 4.89 0.88 6.23
N GLU A 98 6.00 1.34 6.78
CA GLU A 98 7.32 0.73 6.61
C GLU A 98 7.61 -0.10 7.86
N TYR A 99 7.75 -1.41 7.69
CA TYR A 99 7.80 -2.38 8.79
C TYR A 99 8.80 -2.00 9.89
N GLN A 100 8.29 -1.90 11.13
CA GLN A 100 9.06 -1.52 12.33
C GLN A 100 9.83 -0.20 12.24
N LYS A 101 9.46 0.68 11.30
CA LYS A 101 10.19 1.93 11.07
C LYS A 101 9.28 3.15 11.12
N SER A 102 8.31 3.24 10.24
CA SER A 102 7.47 4.43 10.16
C SER A 102 6.05 4.15 9.67
N ILE A 103 5.13 5.01 10.09
CA ILE A 103 3.76 5.07 9.60
C ILE A 103 3.58 6.47 9.02
N THR A 104 3.33 6.56 7.71
CA THR A 104 3.11 7.82 7.02
C THR A 104 1.65 7.96 6.63
N ILE A 105 1.00 9.00 7.12
CA ILE A 105 -0.41 9.29 6.87
C ILE A 105 -0.50 10.50 5.96
N HIS A 106 -1.02 10.28 4.75
CA HIS A 106 -1.28 11.34 3.79
C HIS A 106 -2.65 11.95 4.11
N THR A 107 -2.70 13.28 4.16
CA THR A 107 -3.94 14.00 4.44
C THR A 107 -4.23 15.06 3.38
N SER A 108 -5.47 15.53 3.37
CA SER A 108 -5.89 16.69 2.58
C SER A 108 -5.76 18.02 3.33
N ILE A 109 -5.06 18.05 4.46
CA ILE A 109 -4.80 19.27 5.23
C ILE A 109 -4.06 20.26 4.34
N GLU A 110 -4.61 21.46 4.21
CA GLU A 110 -3.98 22.52 3.43
C GLU A 110 -3.00 23.33 4.29
N GLY A 111 -1.83 23.58 3.72
CA GLY A 111 -0.81 24.43 4.36
C GLY A 111 -0.06 23.76 5.51
N SER A 112 0.66 24.57 6.25
CA SER A 112 1.48 24.16 7.40
C SER A 112 1.44 25.21 8.51
N ASP A 113 0.34 25.95 8.61
CA ASP A 113 0.11 26.93 9.63
C ASP A 113 -0.16 26.30 11.01
N LYS A 114 -0.48 27.13 11.98
CA LYS A 114 -0.71 26.70 13.35
C LYS A 114 -1.93 25.78 13.50
N ASP A 115 -2.98 26.00 12.71
CA ASP A 115 -4.18 25.18 12.75
C ASP A 115 -3.94 23.81 12.08
N ALA A 116 -3.21 23.79 10.97
CA ALA A 116 -2.77 22.55 10.32
C ALA A 116 -1.93 21.69 11.27
N HIS A 117 -0.96 22.32 11.96
CA HIS A 117 -0.12 21.64 12.96
C HIS A 117 -0.96 21.08 14.11
N LYS A 118 -1.91 21.84 14.62
CA LYS A 118 -2.79 21.40 15.71
C LYS A 118 -3.60 20.16 15.32
N LEU A 119 -4.21 20.18 14.14
CA LEU A 119 -4.98 19.03 13.64
C LEU A 119 -4.07 17.81 13.43
N ALA A 120 -2.88 18.01 12.90
CA ALA A 120 -1.90 16.93 12.74
C ALA A 120 -1.50 16.30 14.08
N MET A 121 -1.32 17.12 15.11
CA MET A 121 -1.02 16.63 16.46
C MET A 121 -2.18 15.83 17.07
N GLU A 122 -3.43 16.27 16.85
CA GLU A 122 -4.61 15.51 17.28
C GLU A 122 -4.68 14.13 16.59
N ILE A 123 -4.39 14.09 15.31
CA ILE A 123 -4.33 12.83 14.55
C ILE A 123 -3.21 11.94 15.07
N GLU A 124 -2.03 12.48 15.31
CA GLU A 124 -0.90 11.73 15.88
C GLU A 124 -1.24 11.13 17.25
N GLU A 125 -1.88 11.90 18.13
CA GLU A 125 -2.32 11.42 19.43
C GLU A 125 -3.31 10.26 19.29
N THR A 126 -4.29 10.39 18.40
CA THR A 126 -5.25 9.32 18.11
C THR A 126 -4.53 8.08 17.55
N VAL A 127 -3.56 8.25 16.67
CA VAL A 127 -2.76 7.14 16.15
C VAL A 127 -2.01 6.43 17.30
N ASN A 128 -1.40 7.18 18.19
CA ASN A 128 -0.72 6.60 19.36
C ASN A 128 -1.67 5.81 20.26
N GLU A 129 -2.87 6.29 20.49
CA GLU A 129 -3.89 5.56 21.23
C GLU A 129 -4.28 4.25 20.53
N ILE A 130 -4.44 4.27 19.21
CA ILE A 130 -4.76 3.07 18.42
C ILE A 130 -3.61 2.06 18.51
N LEU A 131 -2.37 2.52 18.36
CA LEU A 131 -1.18 1.64 18.42
C LEU A 131 -1.04 0.93 19.75
N HIS A 132 -1.49 1.55 20.83
CA HIS A 132 -1.48 0.95 22.18
C HIS A 132 -2.81 0.29 22.57
N SER A 133 -3.73 0.13 21.63
CA SER A 133 -5.01 -0.56 21.86
C SER A 133 -4.86 -2.07 21.91
N LYS A 134 -5.90 -2.74 22.38
CA LYS A 134 -5.92 -4.22 22.46
C LYS A 134 -5.85 -4.91 21.10
N GLU A 135 -6.39 -4.27 20.05
CA GLU A 135 -6.35 -4.82 18.70
C GLU A 135 -4.93 -4.97 18.16
N LEU A 136 -3.98 -4.17 18.63
CA LEU A 136 -2.59 -4.17 18.18
C LEU A 136 -1.60 -4.68 19.23
N ASN A 137 -2.07 -5.29 20.31
CA ASN A 137 -1.19 -5.81 21.38
C ASN A 137 -0.29 -6.97 20.94
N SER A 138 -0.64 -7.64 19.83
CA SER A 138 0.17 -8.72 19.25
C SER A 138 1.29 -8.22 18.31
N VAL A 139 1.27 -6.93 17.97
CA VAL A 139 2.31 -6.33 17.11
C VAL A 139 3.55 -6.05 17.93
N SER A 140 4.69 -6.60 17.49
CA SER A 140 5.97 -6.38 18.15
C SER A 140 6.54 -5.01 17.79
N HIS A 141 7.34 -4.43 18.68
CA HIS A 141 8.03 -3.17 18.47
C HIS A 141 7.12 -1.99 18.09
N ILE A 142 5.91 -1.95 18.68
CA ILE A 142 4.92 -0.90 18.38
C ILE A 142 5.46 0.52 18.66
N ASP A 143 6.32 0.66 19.66
CA ASP A 143 6.92 1.95 20.03
C ASP A 143 8.06 2.39 19.10
N SER A 144 8.51 1.53 18.19
CA SER A 144 9.57 1.88 17.24
C SER A 144 9.06 2.64 16.01
N TYR A 145 7.76 2.73 15.81
CA TYR A 145 7.18 3.41 14.65
C TYR A 145 7.23 4.92 14.82
N GLU A 146 7.88 5.60 13.87
CA GLU A 146 7.82 7.05 13.72
C GLU A 146 6.55 7.42 12.95
N ILE A 147 5.73 8.31 13.52
CA ILE A 147 4.49 8.74 12.90
C ILE A 147 4.72 10.05 12.13
N LYS A 148 4.42 10.04 10.84
CA LYS A 148 4.53 11.19 9.95
C LYS A 148 3.16 11.53 9.38
N ILE A 149 2.70 12.74 9.63
CA ILE A 149 1.45 13.27 9.08
C ILE A 149 1.82 14.27 7.98
N LEU A 150 1.44 13.98 6.74
CA LEU A 150 1.73 14.82 5.59
C LEU A 150 0.50 15.63 5.20
N ASN A 151 0.70 16.91 4.88
CA ASN A 151 -0.35 17.75 4.31
C ASN A 151 -0.60 17.43 2.83
N ALA A 152 -1.54 18.14 2.20
CA ALA A 152 -1.89 17.94 0.78
C ALA A 152 -0.71 18.10 -0.19
N ASN A 153 0.32 18.84 0.21
CA ASN A 153 1.54 19.05 -0.58
C ASN A 153 2.68 18.07 -0.26
N GLY A 154 2.43 17.09 0.61
CA GLY A 154 3.42 16.10 1.01
C GLY A 154 4.42 16.58 2.07
N LYS A 155 4.16 17.70 2.74
CA LYS A 155 5.02 18.22 3.80
C LYS A 155 4.60 17.65 5.15
N VAL A 156 5.58 17.26 5.98
CA VAL A 156 5.32 16.80 7.35
C VAL A 156 4.84 17.97 8.21
N VAL A 157 3.70 17.82 8.88
CA VAL A 157 3.06 18.90 9.66
C VAL A 157 2.87 18.59 11.15
N ASN A 158 3.24 17.39 11.60
CA ASN A 158 3.20 17.02 13.02
C ASN A 158 4.53 17.13 13.76
N LEU A 159 5.53 17.69 13.12
CA LEU A 159 6.86 17.92 13.72
C LEU A 159 7.11 19.39 13.99
#